data_6278dfa444774d1d7a7f746ca4ab762e
#
_entry.id   6278dfa444774d1d7a7f746ca4ab762e
#
_cell.length_a   1.000
_cell.length_b   1.000
_cell.length_c   1.000
_cell.angle_alpha   90.00
_cell.angle_beta   90.00
_cell.angle_gamma   90.00
#
_symmetry.space_group_name_H-M   'P 1'
#
loop_
_entity.id
_entity.type
_entity.pdbx_description
1 polymer ?
#
loop_
_entity_poly.entity_id
_entity_poly.type
_entity_poly.pdbx_seq_one_letter_code
_entity_poly.pdbx_strand_id
1 'polypeptide(L)'
;PKLHSNRLCTLCGTCVKNCPHGAINLNLRIPGSEIWEIRHTNAGTAFLVIGMIGGLFSEMVSKMPFYTSISTVLPLYPIPRFTVVFIAVLVAMNVMLVLAAAVSSRIYGERFRENYSRHGLALLPLALTAFMAFHIYYLVNLGVQLPTLLSHNFDFAVFRGLIISVPPEITRFIQQTLIYLGLGWSLMIMYR
;
A
#
# COMPACT_ATOMS: atom_id res chain seq x y z
N PRO A 1 -22.75 -23.54 12.31
CA PRO A 1 -21.46 -23.16 11.73
C PRO A 1 -20.98 -21.87 12.36
N LYS A 2 -19.84 -21.91 13.08
CA LYS A 2 -19.25 -20.70 13.65
C LYS A 2 -18.54 -19.96 12.52
N LEU A 3 -19.05 -18.78 12.14
CA LEU A 3 -18.35 -17.85 11.24
C LEU A 3 -17.12 -17.29 11.97
N HIS A 4 -15.95 -17.82 11.67
CA HIS A 4 -14.69 -17.37 12.27
C HIS A 4 -14.11 -16.11 11.60
N SER A 5 -14.61 -15.71 10.43
CA SER A 5 -14.20 -14.50 9.73
C SER A 5 -15.25 -14.01 8.74
N ASN A 6 -15.23 -12.73 8.42
CA ASN A 6 -16.08 -12.11 7.40
C ASN A 6 -15.68 -12.47 5.95
N ARG A 7 -14.67 -13.31 5.78
CA ARG A 7 -14.02 -13.57 4.48
C ARG A 7 -14.98 -14.19 3.44
N LEU A 8 -16.02 -14.87 3.88
CA LEU A 8 -17.05 -15.47 3.03
C LEU A 8 -18.38 -14.75 3.11
N CYS A 9 -18.43 -13.60 3.78
CA CYS A 9 -19.65 -12.82 3.94
C CYS A 9 -19.80 -11.81 2.81
N THR A 10 -20.89 -11.91 2.05
CA THR A 10 -21.23 -10.97 0.97
C THR A 10 -21.94 -9.71 1.47
N LEU A 11 -22.07 -9.53 2.78
CA LEU A 11 -22.79 -8.40 3.42
C LEU A 11 -24.24 -8.21 2.94
N CYS A 12 -24.88 -9.26 2.46
CA CYS A 12 -26.25 -9.19 1.94
C CYS A 12 -27.33 -8.95 3.00
N GLY A 13 -26.99 -9.02 4.28
CA GLY A 13 -27.92 -8.76 5.40
C GLY A 13 -28.98 -9.84 5.64
N THR A 14 -29.09 -10.86 4.82
CA THR A 14 -30.12 -11.91 4.90
C THR A 14 -30.08 -12.66 6.24
N CYS A 15 -28.89 -12.89 6.79
CA CYS A 15 -28.71 -13.53 8.09
C CYS A 15 -29.23 -12.66 9.24
N VAL A 16 -29.05 -11.34 9.17
CA VAL A 16 -29.56 -10.38 10.18
C VAL A 16 -31.08 -10.34 10.12
N LYS A 17 -31.64 -10.30 8.91
CA LYS A 17 -33.11 -10.24 8.70
C LYS A 17 -33.85 -11.51 9.19
N ASN A 18 -33.23 -12.68 8.99
CA ASN A 18 -33.86 -13.97 9.25
C ASN A 18 -33.43 -14.61 10.56
N CYS A 19 -32.69 -13.93 11.43
CA CYS A 19 -32.25 -14.48 12.71
C CYS A 19 -33.39 -14.36 13.75
N PRO A 20 -34.04 -15.47 14.18
CA PRO A 20 -35.13 -15.41 15.14
C PRO A 20 -34.70 -14.99 16.54
N HIS A 21 -33.38 -15.06 16.84
CA HIS A 21 -32.82 -14.76 18.16
C HIS A 21 -32.12 -13.42 18.23
N GLY A 22 -32.08 -12.62 17.16
CA GLY A 22 -31.38 -11.35 17.15
C GLY A 22 -29.85 -11.45 17.47
N ALA A 23 -29.28 -12.66 17.31
CA ALA A 23 -27.92 -12.95 17.75
C ALA A 23 -26.80 -12.34 16.84
N ILE A 24 -27.20 -11.75 15.71
CA ILE A 24 -26.26 -11.20 14.72
C ILE A 24 -26.24 -9.69 14.87
N ASN A 25 -25.15 -9.17 15.40
CA ASN A 25 -24.91 -7.74 15.56
C ASN A 25 -23.89 -7.24 14.53
N LEU A 26 -24.18 -6.08 13.94
CA LEU A 26 -23.23 -5.32 13.12
C LEU A 26 -22.40 -4.45 14.05
N ASN A 27 -21.16 -4.83 14.28
CA ASN A 27 -20.23 -4.05 15.09
C ASN A 27 -19.25 -3.29 14.20
N LEU A 28 -19.13 -1.98 14.41
CA LEU A 28 -18.08 -1.17 13.82
C LEU A 28 -16.76 -1.47 14.56
N ARG A 29 -15.76 -1.92 13.82
CA ARG A 29 -14.41 -2.14 14.35
C ARG A 29 -13.49 -1.00 13.97
N ILE A 30 -12.50 -0.75 14.80
CA ILE A 30 -11.43 0.20 14.49
C ILE A 30 -10.67 -0.33 13.27
N PRO A 31 -10.45 0.49 12.23
CA PRO A 31 -9.65 0.09 11.08
C PRO A 31 -8.27 -0.45 11.52
N GLY A 32 -7.89 -1.62 11.02
CA GLY A 32 -6.64 -2.27 11.38
C GLY A 32 -6.70 -3.21 12.59
N SER A 33 -7.81 -3.28 13.35
CA SER A 33 -7.94 -4.24 14.46
C SER A 33 -7.82 -5.70 13.98
N GLU A 34 -8.23 -5.99 12.76
CA GLU A 34 -8.10 -7.31 12.15
C GLU A 34 -6.64 -7.72 11.93
N ILE A 35 -5.72 -6.77 11.72
CA ILE A 35 -4.29 -7.04 11.56
C ILE A 35 -3.68 -7.52 12.89
N TRP A 36 -4.21 -7.05 14.01
CA TRP A 36 -3.76 -7.46 15.34
C TRP A 36 -4.33 -8.82 15.80
N GLU A 37 -5.50 -9.18 15.28
CA GLU A 37 -6.21 -10.41 15.65
C GLU A 37 -5.97 -11.58 14.66
N ILE A 38 -5.17 -11.38 13.60
CA ILE A 38 -4.93 -12.40 12.59
C ILE A 38 -4.19 -13.59 13.20
N ARG A 39 -4.93 -14.62 13.52
CA ARG A 39 -4.40 -15.92 13.98
C ARG A 39 -3.90 -16.81 12.83
N HIS A 40 -4.35 -16.52 11.62
CA HIS A 40 -3.98 -17.28 10.42
C HIS A 40 -3.31 -16.34 9.42
N THR A 41 -1.99 -16.35 9.45
CA THR A 41 -1.17 -15.59 8.52
C THR A 41 -1.03 -16.33 7.20
N ASN A 42 -1.13 -15.61 6.09
CA ASN A 42 -0.93 -16.16 4.75
C ASN A 42 0.31 -15.51 4.11
N ALA A 43 1.28 -16.33 3.73
CA ALA A 43 2.49 -15.87 3.05
C ALA A 43 2.19 -15.10 1.74
N GLY A 44 1.09 -15.45 1.05
CA GLY A 44 0.64 -14.72 -0.14
C GLY A 44 0.27 -13.27 0.14
N THR A 45 -0.33 -12.98 1.30
CA THR A 45 -0.65 -11.60 1.70
C THR A 45 0.62 -10.79 1.98
N ALA A 46 1.61 -11.40 2.64
CA ALA A 46 2.92 -10.76 2.86
C ALA A 46 3.61 -10.43 1.53
N PHE A 47 3.59 -11.36 0.59
CA PHE A 47 4.14 -11.16 -0.75
C PHE A 47 3.44 -10.01 -1.49
N LEU A 48 2.11 -9.92 -1.40
CA LEU A 48 1.33 -8.83 -2.00
C LEU A 48 1.70 -7.46 -1.42
N VAL A 49 1.83 -7.35 -0.09
CA VAL A 49 2.26 -6.11 0.58
C VAL A 49 3.63 -5.67 0.11
N ILE A 50 4.58 -6.62 0.00
CA ILE A 50 5.92 -6.33 -0.52
C ILE A 50 5.85 -5.93 -2.00
N GLY A 51 4.99 -6.58 -2.79
CA GLY A 51 4.75 -6.20 -4.18
C GLY A 51 4.29 -4.75 -4.31
N MET A 52 3.39 -4.28 -3.44
CA MET A 52 2.95 -2.89 -3.41
C MET A 52 4.10 -1.93 -3.07
N ILE A 53 4.87 -2.22 -2.01
CA ILE A 53 6.02 -1.40 -1.63
C ILE A 53 7.09 -1.42 -2.73
N GLY A 54 7.39 -2.60 -3.28
CA GLY A 54 8.35 -2.78 -4.36
C GLY A 54 7.98 -2.01 -5.62
N GLY A 55 6.68 -1.99 -5.98
CA GLY A 55 6.17 -1.19 -7.09
C GLY A 55 6.43 0.29 -6.92
N LEU A 56 6.07 0.84 -5.74
CA LEU A 56 6.31 2.24 -5.41
C LEU A 56 7.81 2.58 -5.40
N PHE A 57 8.63 1.69 -4.84
CA PHE A 57 10.08 1.90 -4.77
C PHE A 57 10.72 1.88 -6.16
N SER A 58 10.25 1.00 -7.05
CA SER A 58 10.71 0.94 -8.44
C SER A 58 10.41 2.21 -9.21
N GLU A 59 9.23 2.78 -9.00
CA GLU A 59 8.84 4.07 -9.59
C GLU A 59 9.72 5.22 -9.06
N MET A 60 10.04 5.21 -7.77
CA MET A 60 10.97 6.19 -7.20
C MET A 60 12.38 6.03 -7.77
N VAL A 61 12.87 4.80 -7.88
CA VAL A 61 14.18 4.47 -8.47
C VAL A 61 14.26 4.96 -9.91
N SER A 62 13.20 4.80 -10.69
CA SER A 62 13.17 5.25 -12.09
C SER A 62 13.33 6.77 -12.27
N LYS A 63 13.04 7.55 -11.23
CA LYS A 63 13.18 9.01 -11.21
C LYS A 63 14.52 9.50 -10.64
N MET A 64 15.35 8.60 -10.12
CA MET A 64 16.64 8.96 -9.55
C MET A 64 17.72 9.14 -10.62
N PRO A 65 18.70 10.06 -10.41
CA PRO A 65 19.75 10.33 -11.39
C PRO A 65 20.56 9.08 -11.79
N PHE A 66 20.79 8.15 -10.85
CA PHE A 66 21.55 6.93 -11.15
C PHE A 66 20.82 5.98 -12.12
N TYR A 67 19.49 6.12 -12.30
CA TYR A 67 18.74 5.34 -13.28
C TYR A 67 19.19 5.65 -14.71
N THR A 68 19.62 6.87 -14.98
CA THR A 68 20.22 7.24 -16.27
C THR A 68 21.55 6.51 -16.49
N SER A 69 22.35 6.31 -15.44
CA SER A 69 23.57 5.52 -15.50
C SER A 69 23.30 4.03 -15.77
N ILE A 70 22.20 3.49 -15.24
CA ILE A 70 21.75 2.14 -15.58
C ILE A 70 21.42 2.03 -17.07
N SER A 71 20.94 3.12 -17.69
CA SER A 71 20.62 3.14 -19.12
C SER A 71 21.84 2.99 -20.03
N THR A 72 23.02 3.37 -19.57
CA THR A 72 24.28 3.19 -20.31
C THR A 72 24.82 1.77 -20.18
N VAL A 73 24.59 1.11 -19.03
CA VAL A 73 25.05 -0.27 -18.77
C VAL A 73 24.09 -1.30 -19.38
N LEU A 74 22.79 -1.02 -19.34
CA LEU A 74 21.74 -1.84 -19.97
C LEU A 74 21.08 -1.06 -21.10
N PRO A 75 21.55 -1.16 -22.34
CA PRO A 75 20.99 -0.45 -23.50
C PRO A 75 19.69 -1.12 -23.98
N LEU A 76 18.73 -1.29 -23.06
CA LEU A 76 17.41 -1.83 -23.35
C LEU A 76 16.42 -0.69 -23.61
N TYR A 77 15.38 -0.99 -24.37
CA TYR A 77 14.23 -0.10 -24.51
C TYR A 77 13.66 0.27 -23.13
N PRO A 78 12.97 1.42 -22.98
CA PRO A 78 12.50 1.91 -21.68
C PRO A 78 11.65 0.90 -20.89
N ILE A 79 10.73 0.20 -21.58
CA ILE A 79 9.81 -0.76 -20.94
C ILE A 79 10.55 -1.98 -20.35
N PRO A 80 11.35 -2.76 -21.13
CA PRO A 80 12.06 -3.90 -20.56
C PRO A 80 13.09 -3.48 -19.50
N ARG A 81 13.72 -2.31 -19.63
CA ARG A 81 14.62 -1.77 -18.61
C ARG A 81 13.91 -1.52 -17.29
N PHE A 82 12.73 -0.86 -17.32
CA PHE A 82 11.91 -0.67 -16.13
C PHE A 82 11.49 -2.00 -15.51
N THR A 83 11.12 -2.97 -16.33
CA THR A 83 10.73 -4.31 -15.86
C THR A 83 11.89 -5.02 -15.13
N VAL A 84 13.11 -4.94 -15.65
CA VAL A 84 14.29 -5.51 -14.98
C VAL A 84 14.55 -4.85 -13.63
N VAL A 85 14.48 -3.52 -13.56
CA VAL A 85 14.64 -2.77 -12.31
C VAL A 85 13.52 -3.10 -11.33
N PHE A 86 12.29 -3.19 -11.80
CA PHE A 86 11.13 -3.57 -10.98
C PHE A 86 11.33 -4.96 -10.35
N ILE A 87 11.72 -5.94 -11.14
CA ILE A 87 11.96 -7.30 -10.65
C ILE A 87 13.15 -7.31 -9.66
N ALA A 88 14.23 -6.59 -9.96
CA ALA A 88 15.38 -6.50 -9.07
C ALA A 88 15.03 -5.90 -7.70
N VAL A 89 14.26 -4.80 -7.69
CA VAL A 89 13.78 -4.16 -6.47
C VAL A 89 12.86 -5.10 -5.69
N LEU A 90 11.93 -5.75 -6.37
CA LEU A 90 10.98 -6.68 -5.75
C LEU A 90 11.69 -7.88 -5.11
N VAL A 91 12.69 -8.44 -5.80
CA VAL A 91 13.53 -9.52 -5.26
C VAL A 91 14.33 -9.03 -4.06
N ALA A 92 14.97 -7.87 -4.14
CA ALA A 92 15.73 -7.30 -3.03
C ALA A 92 14.86 -7.09 -1.78
N MET A 93 13.67 -6.53 -1.93
CA MET A 93 12.72 -6.33 -0.84
C MET A 93 12.28 -7.67 -0.21
N ASN A 94 11.99 -8.68 -1.05
CA ASN A 94 11.66 -10.02 -0.55
C ASN A 94 12.82 -10.66 0.20
N VAL A 95 14.04 -10.55 -0.32
CA VAL A 95 15.24 -11.07 0.36
C VAL A 95 15.42 -10.42 1.72
N MET A 96 15.26 -9.10 1.82
CA MET A 96 15.33 -8.39 3.11
C MET A 96 14.30 -8.91 4.10
N LEU A 97 13.04 -9.12 3.69
CA LEU A 97 12.00 -9.65 4.56
C LEU A 97 12.30 -11.09 4.98
N VAL A 98 12.76 -11.93 4.05
CA VAL A 98 13.16 -13.32 4.32
C VAL A 98 14.29 -13.36 5.37
N LEU A 99 15.30 -12.50 5.21
CA LEU A 99 16.39 -12.39 6.17
C LEU A 99 15.90 -11.92 7.55
N ALA A 100 15.06 -10.89 7.59
CA ALA A 100 14.47 -10.41 8.84
C ALA A 100 13.65 -11.50 9.54
N ALA A 101 12.79 -12.22 8.78
CA ALA A 101 12.00 -13.32 9.31
C ALA A 101 12.87 -14.50 9.76
N ALA A 102 13.95 -14.82 9.05
CA ALA A 102 14.86 -15.90 9.42
C ALA A 102 15.63 -15.58 10.72
N VAL A 103 16.11 -14.33 10.85
CA VAL A 103 16.81 -13.88 12.08
C VAL A 103 15.83 -13.90 13.25
N SER A 104 14.64 -13.34 13.09
CA SER A 104 13.60 -13.33 14.12
C SER A 104 13.21 -14.76 14.53
N SER A 105 13.03 -15.68 13.58
CA SER A 105 12.71 -17.09 13.86
C SER A 105 13.78 -17.79 14.69
N ARG A 106 15.06 -17.48 14.43
CA ARG A 106 16.17 -18.05 15.21
C ARG A 106 16.23 -17.51 16.64
N ILE A 107 15.93 -16.23 16.81
CA ILE A 107 15.99 -15.57 18.14
C ILE A 107 14.81 -16.01 19.01
N TYR A 108 13.60 -16.07 18.46
CA TYR A 108 12.36 -16.32 19.21
C TYR A 108 11.87 -17.78 19.13
N GLY A 109 12.52 -18.64 18.35
CA GLY A 109 12.12 -20.04 18.20
C GLY A 109 10.79 -20.26 17.48
N GLU A 110 10.26 -19.26 16.80
CA GLU A 110 8.98 -19.33 16.09
C GLU A 110 9.16 -19.94 14.68
N ARG A 111 8.05 -20.43 14.09
CA ARG A 111 8.09 -20.98 12.74
C ARG A 111 8.35 -19.88 11.71
N PHE A 112 9.33 -20.09 10.84
CA PHE A 112 9.72 -19.14 9.79
C PHE A 112 8.52 -18.61 8.98
N ARG A 113 7.60 -19.50 8.56
CA ARG A 113 6.44 -19.13 7.76
C ARG A 113 5.49 -18.17 8.49
N GLU A 114 5.32 -18.34 9.79
CA GLU A 114 4.49 -17.49 10.63
C GLU A 114 5.14 -16.11 10.78
N ASN A 115 6.44 -16.08 11.07
CA ASN A 115 7.21 -14.83 11.17
C ASN A 115 7.25 -14.04 9.87
N TYR A 116 7.52 -14.71 8.74
CA TYR A 116 7.49 -14.07 7.44
C TYR A 116 6.14 -13.40 7.16
N SER A 117 5.05 -14.10 7.43
CA SER A 117 3.70 -13.57 7.23
C SER A 117 3.37 -12.42 8.19
N ARG A 118 3.80 -12.53 9.45
CA ARG A 118 3.59 -11.50 10.49
C ARG A 118 4.33 -10.21 10.14
N HIS A 119 5.61 -10.30 9.78
CA HIS A 119 6.41 -9.15 9.37
C HIS A 119 5.86 -8.48 8.10
N GLY A 120 5.47 -9.28 7.10
CA GLY A 120 4.86 -8.75 5.88
C GLY A 120 3.54 -8.02 6.15
N LEU A 121 2.67 -8.56 7.02
CA LEU A 121 1.42 -7.91 7.41
C LEU A 121 1.65 -6.66 8.25
N ALA A 122 2.67 -6.65 9.11
CA ALA A 122 3.02 -5.47 9.89
C ALA A 122 3.44 -4.28 9.01
N LEU A 123 3.93 -4.53 7.79
CA LEU A 123 4.26 -3.48 6.81
C LEU A 123 3.04 -2.97 6.04
N LEU A 124 1.85 -3.59 6.19
CA LEU A 124 0.65 -3.19 5.45
C LEU A 124 0.25 -1.71 5.65
N PRO A 125 0.23 -1.15 6.87
CA PRO A 125 -0.08 0.27 7.05
C PRO A 125 0.91 1.18 6.32
N LEU A 126 2.21 0.87 6.38
CA LEU A 126 3.23 1.61 5.65
C LEU A 126 3.03 1.53 4.14
N ALA A 127 2.71 0.34 3.61
CA ALA A 127 2.42 0.16 2.20
C ALA A 127 1.22 1.00 1.73
N LEU A 128 0.12 0.99 2.50
CA LEU A 128 -1.08 1.75 2.18
C LEU A 128 -0.83 3.26 2.24
N THR A 129 -0.18 3.76 3.30
CA THR A 129 0.08 5.18 3.43
C THR A 129 1.09 5.69 2.40
N ALA A 130 2.10 4.91 2.07
CA ALA A 130 3.03 5.22 0.98
C ALA A 130 2.33 5.26 -0.38
N PHE A 131 1.43 4.30 -0.63
CA PHE A 131 0.61 4.28 -1.84
C PHE A 131 -0.30 5.51 -1.91
N MET A 132 -0.97 5.88 -0.82
CA MET A 132 -1.78 7.10 -0.74
C MET A 132 -0.92 8.35 -0.96
N ALA A 133 0.24 8.45 -0.31
CA ALA A 133 1.15 9.58 -0.46
C ALA A 133 1.59 9.78 -1.91
N PHE A 134 1.88 8.68 -2.62
CA PHE A 134 2.24 8.72 -4.03
C PHE A 134 1.08 9.22 -4.90
N HIS A 135 -0.13 8.71 -4.69
CA HIS A 135 -1.30 9.09 -5.48
C HIS A 135 -1.81 10.50 -5.17
N ILE A 136 -1.65 10.99 -3.94
CA ILE A 136 -1.96 12.39 -3.59
C ILE A 136 -1.13 13.36 -4.43
N TYR A 137 0.12 13.05 -4.73
CA TYR A 137 0.93 13.87 -5.62
C TYR A 137 0.27 14.03 -7.00
N TYR A 138 -0.18 12.92 -7.59
CA TYR A 138 -0.86 12.96 -8.88
C TYR A 138 -2.24 13.61 -8.78
N LEU A 139 -3.00 13.31 -7.74
CA LEU A 139 -4.33 13.89 -7.54
C LEU A 139 -4.24 15.42 -7.40
N VAL A 140 -3.29 15.90 -6.63
CA VAL A 140 -3.10 17.34 -6.39
C VAL A 140 -2.56 18.03 -7.63
N ASN A 141 -1.58 17.46 -8.33
CA ASN A 141 -0.95 18.15 -9.47
C ASN A 141 -1.71 17.98 -10.79
N LEU A 142 -2.32 16.81 -11.03
CA LEU A 142 -3.09 16.53 -12.24
C LEU A 142 -4.59 16.74 -12.06
N GLY A 143 -5.12 16.41 -10.88
CA GLY A 143 -6.54 16.57 -10.58
C GLY A 143 -6.99 18.04 -10.60
N VAL A 144 -6.11 18.94 -10.20
CA VAL A 144 -6.34 20.39 -10.26
C VAL A 144 -6.39 20.91 -11.70
N GLN A 145 -5.75 20.23 -12.64
CA GLN A 145 -5.80 20.57 -14.07
C GLN A 145 -7.06 20.01 -14.77
N LEU A 146 -7.77 19.09 -14.13
CA LEU A 146 -8.95 18.45 -14.69
C LEU A 146 -10.05 19.45 -15.09
N PRO A 147 -10.41 20.46 -14.27
CA PRO A 147 -11.38 21.48 -14.68
C PRO A 147 -10.97 22.24 -15.94
N THR A 148 -9.68 22.59 -16.05
CA THR A 148 -9.14 23.27 -17.25
C THR A 148 -9.20 22.37 -18.48
N LEU A 149 -8.87 21.09 -18.34
CA LEU A 149 -8.99 20.11 -19.43
C LEU A 149 -10.43 19.88 -19.85
N LEU A 150 -11.37 19.83 -18.90
CA LEU A 150 -12.80 19.70 -19.18
C LEU A 150 -13.35 20.94 -19.88
N SER A 151 -12.92 22.14 -19.46
CA SER A 151 -13.35 23.37 -20.11
C SER A 151 -12.87 23.48 -21.56
N HIS A 152 -11.66 22.95 -21.83
CA HIS A 152 -11.09 22.98 -23.17
C HIS A 152 -11.75 21.93 -24.12
N ASN A 153 -12.03 20.74 -23.62
CA ASN A 153 -12.56 19.65 -24.46
C ASN A 153 -14.08 19.64 -24.58
N PHE A 154 -14.80 20.15 -23.59
CA PHE A 154 -16.27 20.10 -23.53
C PHE A 154 -16.94 21.48 -23.49
N ASP A 155 -16.17 22.56 -23.69
CA ASP A 155 -16.64 23.96 -23.73
C ASP A 155 -17.44 24.40 -22.49
N PHE A 156 -17.12 23.85 -21.32
CA PHE A 156 -17.71 24.26 -20.06
C PHE A 156 -17.18 25.63 -19.63
N ALA A 157 -17.93 26.70 -19.91
CA ALA A 157 -17.56 28.08 -19.61
C ALA A 157 -17.29 28.33 -18.11
N VAL A 158 -17.91 27.54 -17.21
CA VAL A 158 -17.80 27.66 -15.75
C VAL A 158 -16.39 27.43 -15.24
N PHE A 159 -15.59 26.61 -15.92
CA PHE A 159 -14.22 26.27 -15.51
C PHE A 159 -13.14 27.06 -16.26
N ARG A 160 -13.53 27.96 -17.17
CA ARG A 160 -12.59 28.83 -17.89
C ARG A 160 -11.88 29.74 -16.91
N GLY A 161 -10.57 29.63 -16.80
CA GLY A 161 -9.74 30.48 -15.95
C GLY A 161 -9.58 30.01 -14.50
N LEU A 162 -10.12 28.86 -14.12
CA LEU A 162 -9.88 28.28 -12.80
C LEU A 162 -8.50 27.62 -12.76
N ILE A 163 -7.46 28.43 -12.50
CA ILE A 163 -6.11 27.93 -12.28
C ILE A 163 -5.93 27.77 -10.78
N ILE A 164 -6.07 26.55 -10.29
CA ILE A 164 -5.75 26.22 -8.89
C ILE A 164 -4.32 25.67 -8.90
N SER A 165 -3.39 26.32 -8.23
CA SER A 165 -2.05 25.81 -8.00
C SER A 165 -1.89 25.51 -6.51
N VAL A 166 -1.52 24.28 -6.19
CA VAL A 166 -1.21 23.91 -4.81
C VAL A 166 0.31 24.03 -4.63
N PRO A 167 0.79 24.78 -3.63
CA PRO A 167 2.22 24.88 -3.34
C PRO A 167 2.84 23.50 -3.13
N PRO A 168 3.99 23.21 -3.74
CA PRO A 168 4.65 21.90 -3.64
C PRO A 168 5.03 21.54 -2.19
N GLU A 169 5.22 22.54 -1.33
CA GLU A 169 5.53 22.36 0.09
C GLU A 169 4.36 21.68 0.82
N ILE A 170 3.13 22.08 0.52
CA ILE A 170 1.92 21.50 1.13
C ILE A 170 1.79 20.04 0.73
N THR A 171 1.99 19.74 -0.55
CA THR A 171 1.94 18.35 -1.05
C THR A 171 3.01 17.49 -0.40
N ARG A 172 4.24 17.99 -0.29
CA ARG A 172 5.35 17.30 0.40
C ARG A 172 5.06 17.07 1.87
N PHE A 173 4.52 18.08 2.56
CA PHE A 173 4.16 17.97 3.97
C PHE A 173 3.11 16.86 4.20
N ILE A 174 2.06 16.82 3.37
CA ILE A 174 1.03 15.78 3.45
C ILE A 174 1.64 14.39 3.20
N GLN A 175 2.48 14.26 2.16
CA GLN A 175 3.15 13.00 1.83
C GLN A 175 4.03 12.49 2.97
N GLN A 176 4.86 13.37 3.54
CA GLN A 176 5.75 13.02 4.66
C GLN A 176 4.94 12.60 5.89
N THR A 177 3.89 13.36 6.22
CA THR A 177 3.01 13.04 7.35
C THR A 177 2.37 11.66 7.19
N LEU A 178 1.87 11.33 6.01
CA LEU A 178 1.29 10.00 5.73
C LEU A 178 2.31 8.87 5.90
N ILE A 179 3.53 9.05 5.39
CA ILE A 179 4.59 8.04 5.51
C ILE A 179 4.98 7.84 6.98
N TYR A 180 5.14 8.93 7.75
CA TYR A 180 5.47 8.81 9.18
C TYR A 180 4.34 8.17 9.99
N LEU A 181 3.08 8.47 9.69
CA LEU A 181 1.93 7.81 10.32
C LEU A 181 1.91 6.32 9.99
N GLY A 182 2.14 5.94 8.74
CA GLY A 182 2.22 4.55 8.33
C GLY A 182 3.37 3.80 8.98
N LEU A 183 4.53 4.44 9.08
CA LEU A 183 5.70 3.86 9.76
C LEU A 183 5.43 3.65 11.25
N GLY A 184 4.91 4.67 11.93
CA GLY A 184 4.56 4.58 13.35
C GLY A 184 3.54 3.47 13.62
N TRP A 185 2.53 3.35 12.77
CA TRP A 185 1.53 2.28 12.89
C TRP A 185 2.14 0.89 12.62
N SER A 186 2.98 0.74 11.60
CA SER A 186 3.69 -0.51 11.32
C SER A 186 4.58 -0.93 12.48
N LEU A 187 5.34 0.00 13.08
CA LEU A 187 6.16 -0.27 14.26
C LEU A 187 5.32 -0.68 15.47
N MET A 188 4.15 -0.06 15.67
CA MET A 188 3.24 -0.42 16.76
C MET A 188 2.70 -1.86 16.60
N ILE A 189 2.43 -2.28 15.37
CA ILE A 189 2.01 -3.66 15.08
C ILE A 189 3.15 -4.65 15.31
N MET A 190 4.39 -4.29 14.91
CA MET A 190 5.57 -5.14 15.13
C MET A 190 5.91 -5.33 16.61
N TYR A 191 5.67 -4.31 17.44
CA TYR A 191 5.98 -4.36 18.87
C TYR A 191 5.01 -5.24 19.67
N ARG A 192 3.81 -5.51 19.16
CA ARG A 192 2.81 -6.38 19.80
C ARG A 192 2.95 -7.85 19.39
#